data_447d54f03707a179aae63a7bf4888cbc
#
_entry.id   447d54f03707a179aae63a7bf4888cbc
#
_cell.length_a   1.000
_cell.length_b   1.000
_cell.length_c   1.000
_cell.angle_alpha   90.00
_cell.angle_beta   90.00
_cell.angle_gamma   90.00
#
_symmetry.space_group_name_H-M   'P 1'
#
loop_
_entity.id
_entity.type
_entity.pdbx_description
1 polymer ?
#
loop_
_entity_poly.entity_id
_entity_poly.type
_entity_poly.pdbx_seq_one_letter_code
_entity_poly.pdbx_strand_id
1 'polypeptide(L)'
;MIASTAIYLQTFDYIPPTAVVAIDYSTPGNRNDVGYNLTNNSLDSSGELFYNYINTDLAREINKILPTSGFNTLIGHSYTASYLNYYIDTGNDYIKSYILFSPEVMRKIPHFEANYKTKSPSIRIITAMDDTDERRSFGQNLYETFHEKHYDVKLNNIKADHMSVIPAGIMEALTGLYDKYYNIDGIYNIIEQADTSLWEIFSNINESNKNCYNQELPISGSYISAFLWTAIQRDEKESIDKLRTYYKNALMNKESDPNALGVMGDLMNKLDLLEEADYYLERCLAGYKKLKQEHETLYWRRVYALNVLPKLGQYKKAWKLLEEGKKIYPDDKAIFSYYQGVLSIENNYLIKQGIEQMRFAISNPVILKNNFVDPEKAGELLKKGILMLE
;
A
#
# COMPACT_ATOMS: atom_id res chain seq x y z
N MET A 1 12.15 -4.40 14.18
CA MET A 1 12.67 -3.46 13.17
C MET A 1 12.25 -3.83 11.75
N ILE A 2 12.68 -4.92 11.11
CA ILE A 2 12.28 -5.28 9.73
C ILE A 2 10.76 -5.27 9.58
N ALA A 3 10.03 -5.91 10.49
CA ALA A 3 8.57 -5.92 10.47
C ALA A 3 7.96 -4.51 10.60
N SER A 4 8.51 -3.67 11.49
CA SER A 4 8.01 -2.29 11.66
C SER A 4 8.26 -1.44 10.41
N THR A 5 9.41 -1.61 9.75
CA THR A 5 9.71 -0.94 8.48
C THR A 5 8.80 -1.43 7.36
N ALA A 6 8.57 -2.74 7.25
CA ALA A 6 7.65 -3.30 6.27
C ALA A 6 6.22 -2.79 6.47
N ILE A 7 5.73 -2.72 7.73
CA ILE A 7 4.42 -2.15 8.07
C ILE A 7 4.35 -0.68 7.65
N TYR A 8 5.39 0.12 7.94
CA TYR A 8 5.45 1.51 7.53
C TYR A 8 5.35 1.65 6.01
N LEU A 9 6.21 0.94 5.27
CA LEU A 9 6.27 1.03 3.81
C LEU A 9 4.97 0.58 3.13
N GLN A 10 4.34 -0.49 3.61
CA GLN A 10 3.06 -0.94 3.05
C GLN A 10 1.89 -0.01 3.38
N THR A 11 1.93 0.70 4.54
CA THR A 11 0.90 1.67 4.92
C THR A 11 0.85 2.85 3.95
N PHE A 12 2.00 3.19 3.36
CA PHE A 12 2.13 4.28 2.39
C PHE A 12 2.26 3.79 0.94
N ASP A 13 1.88 2.54 0.66
CA ASP A 13 1.91 1.92 -0.67
C ASP A 13 3.31 1.90 -1.35
N TYR A 14 4.41 1.98 -0.57
CA TYR A 14 5.77 1.84 -1.11
C TYR A 14 6.15 0.40 -1.44
N ILE A 15 5.56 -0.57 -0.74
CA ILE A 15 5.70 -2.00 -1.00
C ILE A 15 4.33 -2.70 -0.84
N PRO A 16 4.14 -3.88 -1.44
CA PRO A 16 2.91 -4.65 -1.25
C PRO A 16 2.74 -5.11 0.20
N PRO A 17 1.53 -5.51 0.61
CA PRO A 17 1.31 -6.18 1.88
C PRO A 17 2.29 -7.34 2.07
N THR A 18 3.15 -7.22 3.08
CA THR A 18 4.30 -8.11 3.30
C THR A 18 4.20 -8.77 4.66
N ALA A 19 4.30 -10.09 4.69
CA ALA A 19 4.47 -10.85 5.93
C ALA A 19 5.97 -11.04 6.24
N VAL A 20 6.37 -10.70 7.46
CA VAL A 20 7.75 -10.89 7.92
C VAL A 20 7.79 -12.09 8.88
N VAL A 21 8.56 -13.11 8.50
CA VAL A 21 8.81 -14.30 9.31
C VAL A 21 10.24 -14.26 9.84
N ALA A 22 10.39 -14.13 11.15
CA ALA A 22 11.69 -14.22 11.80
C ALA A 22 12.00 -15.67 12.14
N ILE A 23 13.17 -16.15 11.72
CA ILE A 23 13.68 -17.47 12.12
C ILE A 23 14.60 -17.23 13.29
N ASP A 24 14.18 -17.66 14.49
CA ASP A 24 14.94 -17.53 15.71
C ASP A 24 15.84 -18.76 15.91
N TYR A 25 17.14 -18.51 16.04
CA TYR A 25 18.14 -19.50 16.44
C TYR A 25 18.37 -19.43 17.95
N SER A 26 17.32 -19.68 18.72
CA SER A 26 17.32 -19.47 20.17
C SER A 26 18.17 -20.46 20.99
N THR A 27 18.93 -21.33 20.33
CA THR A 27 19.90 -22.16 21.04
C THR A 27 21.15 -21.33 21.36
N PRO A 28 21.36 -20.91 22.62
CA PRO A 28 22.49 -20.05 22.95
C PRO A 28 23.81 -20.77 22.63
N GLY A 29 24.59 -20.24 21.72
CA GLY A 29 25.99 -20.54 21.60
C GLY A 29 26.51 -21.06 20.27
N ASN A 30 25.69 -21.29 19.26
CA ASN A 30 26.22 -21.88 18.03
C ASN A 30 25.75 -21.20 16.76
N ARG A 31 26.55 -20.23 16.26
CA ARG A 31 26.38 -19.66 14.91
C ARG A 31 26.52 -20.71 13.80
N ASN A 32 27.01 -21.91 14.14
CA ASN A 32 27.21 -23.05 13.25
C ASN A 32 25.95 -23.91 13.07
N ASP A 33 24.83 -23.58 13.73
CA ASP A 33 23.60 -24.38 13.65
C ASP A 33 22.95 -24.39 12.27
N VAL A 34 23.32 -23.46 11.39
CA VAL A 34 22.93 -23.50 9.98
C VAL A 34 23.78 -24.42 9.11
N GLY A 35 24.83 -25.07 9.69
CA GLY A 35 25.66 -26.06 9.02
C GLY A 35 26.31 -25.61 7.70
N TYR A 36 26.62 -24.30 7.58
CA TYR A 36 27.17 -23.74 6.35
C TYR A 36 28.69 -23.52 6.43
N ASN A 37 29.37 -23.91 5.38
CA ASN A 37 30.82 -23.78 5.27
C ASN A 37 31.21 -22.64 4.33
N LEU A 38 31.72 -21.55 4.90
CA LEU A 38 32.20 -20.37 4.16
C LEU A 38 33.39 -20.66 3.21
N THR A 39 34.11 -21.77 3.41
CA THR A 39 35.31 -22.05 2.62
C THR A 39 34.98 -22.58 1.24
N ASN A 40 33.95 -23.42 1.13
CA ASN A 40 33.59 -24.15 -0.09
C ASN A 40 32.13 -24.02 -0.53
N ASN A 41 31.36 -23.13 0.09
CA ASN A 41 29.94 -22.93 -0.19
C ASN A 41 29.14 -24.24 -0.12
N SER A 42 29.31 -25.03 0.93
CA SER A 42 28.60 -26.28 1.10
C SER A 42 27.86 -26.34 2.43
N LEU A 43 26.92 -27.26 2.52
CA LEU A 43 26.23 -27.58 3.76
C LEU A 43 26.77 -28.90 4.35
N ASP A 44 26.76 -28.99 5.67
CA ASP A 44 26.79 -30.29 6.37
C ASP A 44 25.36 -30.84 6.54
N SER A 45 25.23 -31.97 7.20
CA SER A 45 23.91 -32.62 7.40
C SER A 45 22.90 -31.73 8.16
N SER A 46 23.37 -30.91 9.09
CA SER A 46 22.51 -29.95 9.81
C SER A 46 22.04 -28.83 8.88
N GLY A 47 22.95 -28.33 8.05
CA GLY A 47 22.67 -27.31 7.04
C GLY A 47 21.68 -27.80 5.99
N GLU A 48 21.80 -29.04 5.54
CA GLU A 48 20.83 -29.64 4.61
C GLU A 48 19.45 -29.78 5.23
N LEU A 49 19.34 -30.19 6.48
CA LEU A 49 18.07 -30.23 7.19
C LEU A 49 17.44 -28.85 7.33
N PHE A 50 18.22 -27.82 7.67
CA PHE A 50 17.76 -26.48 7.81
C PHE A 50 17.34 -25.87 6.46
N TYR A 51 18.12 -26.10 5.40
CA TYR A 51 17.77 -25.69 4.04
C TYR A 51 16.44 -26.32 3.59
N ASN A 52 16.27 -27.62 3.81
CA ASN A 52 15.03 -28.32 3.47
C ASN A 52 13.85 -27.81 4.31
N TYR A 53 14.04 -27.56 5.61
CA TYR A 53 13.00 -27.02 6.48
C TYR A 53 12.48 -25.69 5.95
N ILE A 54 13.35 -24.74 5.57
CA ILE A 54 12.92 -23.44 5.03
C ILE A 54 12.13 -23.61 3.72
N ASN A 55 12.61 -24.47 2.83
CA ASN A 55 12.05 -24.60 1.49
C ASN A 55 10.77 -25.44 1.43
N THR A 56 10.56 -26.32 2.39
CA THR A 56 9.43 -27.26 2.37
C THR A 56 8.48 -27.03 3.54
N ASP A 57 8.94 -27.23 4.77
CA ASP A 57 8.07 -27.25 5.93
C ASP A 57 7.61 -25.85 6.33
N LEU A 58 8.54 -24.90 6.47
CA LEU A 58 8.22 -23.51 6.79
C LEU A 58 7.36 -22.88 5.69
N ALA A 59 7.73 -23.08 4.42
CA ALA A 59 6.98 -22.61 3.28
C ALA A 59 5.54 -23.14 3.29
N ARG A 60 5.36 -24.41 3.54
CA ARG A 60 4.04 -25.06 3.62
C ARG A 60 3.19 -24.50 4.78
N GLU A 61 3.80 -24.32 5.96
CA GLU A 61 3.08 -23.79 7.12
C GLU A 61 2.68 -22.32 6.92
N ILE A 62 3.55 -21.48 6.35
CA ILE A 62 3.23 -20.10 6.02
C ILE A 62 2.06 -20.04 5.04
N ASN A 63 2.09 -20.83 3.97
CA ASN A 63 1.04 -20.83 2.94
C ASN A 63 -0.33 -21.34 3.46
N LYS A 64 -0.35 -22.11 4.56
CA LYS A 64 -1.62 -22.47 5.22
C LYS A 64 -2.24 -21.32 6.00
N ILE A 65 -1.42 -20.43 6.54
CA ILE A 65 -1.85 -19.36 7.44
C ILE A 65 -2.10 -18.05 6.67
N LEU A 66 -1.28 -17.79 5.65
CA LEU A 66 -1.28 -16.54 4.89
C LEU A 66 -1.39 -16.81 3.38
N PRO A 67 -2.29 -16.11 2.67
CA PRO A 67 -2.36 -16.15 1.21
C PRO A 67 -1.16 -15.38 0.64
N THR A 68 -0.04 -16.08 0.35
CA THR A 68 1.15 -15.44 -0.23
C THR A 68 1.09 -15.43 -1.76
N SER A 69 1.73 -14.42 -2.38
CA SER A 69 1.87 -14.35 -3.85
C SER A 69 2.91 -15.34 -4.39
N GLY A 70 3.74 -15.94 -3.51
CA GLY A 70 4.90 -16.74 -3.90
C GLY A 70 6.14 -15.91 -4.24
N PHE A 71 6.10 -14.58 -4.11
CA PHE A 71 7.31 -13.74 -4.16
C PHE A 71 7.97 -13.73 -2.78
N ASN A 72 8.84 -14.72 -2.56
CA ASN A 72 9.51 -14.95 -1.29
C ASN A 72 10.91 -14.33 -1.30
N THR A 73 11.24 -13.60 -0.23
CA THR A 73 12.54 -12.93 -0.03
C THR A 73 13.26 -13.52 1.17
N LEU A 74 14.52 -13.88 1.02
CA LEU A 74 15.39 -14.17 2.16
C LEU A 74 16.26 -12.97 2.48
N ILE A 75 16.35 -12.66 3.79
CA ILE A 75 17.19 -11.56 4.31
C ILE A 75 18.22 -12.18 5.26
N GLY A 76 19.49 -11.90 5.00
CA GLY A 76 20.59 -12.35 5.85
C GLY A 76 21.54 -11.22 6.22
N HIS A 77 22.23 -11.36 7.35
CA HIS A 77 23.27 -10.45 7.82
C HIS A 77 24.53 -11.22 8.15
N SER A 78 25.70 -10.65 7.77
CA SER A 78 27.00 -11.25 8.10
C SER A 78 27.09 -12.70 7.61
N TYR A 79 27.34 -13.64 8.50
CA TYR A 79 27.42 -15.07 8.19
C TYR A 79 26.14 -15.61 7.49
N THR A 80 24.95 -15.20 7.95
CA THR A 80 23.71 -15.61 7.29
C THR A 80 23.50 -14.97 5.91
N ALA A 81 24.06 -13.77 5.67
CA ALA A 81 24.08 -13.22 4.33
C ALA A 81 24.93 -14.05 3.36
N SER A 82 26.10 -14.54 3.84
CA SER A 82 26.94 -15.42 3.05
C SER A 82 26.32 -16.80 2.84
N TYR A 83 25.55 -17.30 3.81
CA TYR A 83 24.77 -18.52 3.65
C TYR A 83 23.74 -18.41 2.51
N LEU A 84 23.18 -17.22 2.25
CA LEU A 84 22.26 -17.04 1.12
C LEU A 84 22.92 -17.28 -0.24
N ASN A 85 24.25 -17.17 -0.34
CA ASN A 85 24.96 -17.54 -1.57
C ASN A 85 24.76 -19.00 -1.96
N TYR A 86 24.58 -19.89 -0.97
CA TYR A 86 24.25 -21.29 -1.23
C TYR A 86 22.88 -21.43 -1.89
N TYR A 87 21.87 -20.68 -1.44
CA TYR A 87 20.54 -20.68 -2.08
C TYR A 87 20.59 -20.15 -3.52
N ILE A 88 21.38 -19.11 -3.76
CA ILE A 88 21.54 -18.52 -5.09
C ILE A 88 22.25 -19.51 -6.01
N ASP A 89 23.31 -20.18 -5.51
CA ASP A 89 24.11 -21.12 -6.27
C ASP A 89 23.37 -22.43 -6.61
N THR A 90 22.47 -22.88 -5.73
CA THR A 90 21.64 -24.08 -5.95
C THR A 90 20.47 -23.88 -6.90
N GLY A 91 20.13 -22.63 -7.27
CA GLY A 91 19.03 -22.34 -8.18
C GLY A 91 17.65 -22.58 -7.59
N ASN A 92 17.41 -22.14 -6.37
CA ASN A 92 16.15 -22.32 -5.68
C ASN A 92 15.02 -21.46 -6.27
N ASP A 93 14.08 -22.08 -6.97
CA ASP A 93 12.95 -21.39 -7.61
C ASP A 93 11.86 -20.92 -6.62
N TYR A 94 11.89 -21.36 -5.36
CA TYR A 94 10.94 -20.90 -4.33
C TYR A 94 11.26 -19.49 -3.84
N ILE A 95 12.55 -19.11 -3.79
CA ILE A 95 13.01 -17.78 -3.38
C ILE A 95 13.19 -16.90 -4.61
N LYS A 96 12.52 -15.76 -4.63
CA LYS A 96 12.51 -14.83 -5.76
C LYS A 96 13.42 -13.61 -5.56
N SER A 97 13.84 -13.37 -4.33
CA SER A 97 14.80 -12.29 -4.05
C SER A 97 15.63 -12.54 -2.81
N TYR A 98 16.76 -11.88 -2.73
CA TYR A 98 17.72 -11.95 -1.63
C TYR A 98 18.19 -10.57 -1.22
N ILE A 99 18.29 -10.33 0.09
CA ILE A 99 18.92 -9.13 0.66
C ILE A 99 20.08 -9.58 1.54
N LEU A 100 21.29 -9.19 1.16
CA LEU A 100 22.53 -9.53 1.82
C LEU A 100 23.10 -8.31 2.52
N PHE A 101 23.02 -8.25 3.85
CA PHE A 101 23.62 -7.19 4.67
C PHE A 101 25.00 -7.58 5.13
N SER A 102 26.04 -6.80 4.75
CA SER A 102 27.45 -6.97 5.13
C SER A 102 27.88 -8.44 5.18
N PRO A 103 27.85 -9.13 4.03
CA PRO A 103 28.13 -10.57 3.99
C PRO A 103 29.53 -10.87 4.52
N GLU A 104 29.66 -11.99 5.25
CA GLU A 104 30.94 -12.50 5.78
C GLU A 104 31.85 -12.94 4.65
N VAL A 105 33.14 -12.70 4.77
CA VAL A 105 34.12 -12.98 3.72
C VAL A 105 34.25 -14.49 3.49
N MET A 106 34.07 -14.92 2.27
CA MET A 106 34.30 -16.27 1.82
C MET A 106 35.69 -16.42 1.20
N ARG A 107 36.35 -17.56 1.38
CA ARG A 107 37.64 -17.83 0.73
C ARG A 107 37.54 -17.89 -0.77
N LYS A 108 36.41 -18.39 -1.29
CA LYS A 108 36.14 -18.49 -2.73
C LYS A 108 34.69 -18.08 -2.99
N ILE A 109 34.51 -17.14 -3.91
CA ILE A 109 33.18 -16.79 -4.40
C ILE A 109 32.65 -17.96 -5.24
N PRO A 110 31.40 -18.42 -5.01
CA PRO A 110 30.78 -19.45 -5.84
C PRO A 110 30.66 -19.04 -7.30
N HIS A 111 30.61 -20.01 -8.19
CA HIS A 111 30.50 -19.74 -9.63
C HIS A 111 29.09 -19.31 -10.06
N PHE A 112 28.08 -19.54 -9.23
CA PHE A 112 26.67 -19.19 -9.49
C PHE A 112 26.22 -19.66 -10.88
N GLU A 113 26.38 -20.94 -11.18
CA GLU A 113 25.99 -21.55 -12.46
C GLU A 113 24.57 -22.08 -12.47
N ALA A 114 23.77 -21.71 -11.47
CA ALA A 114 22.42 -22.21 -11.34
C ALA A 114 21.54 -21.90 -12.53
N ASN A 115 20.91 -22.92 -13.09
CA ASN A 115 19.89 -22.79 -14.12
C ASN A 115 18.51 -22.64 -13.46
N TYR A 116 18.05 -21.41 -13.30
CA TYR A 116 16.68 -21.16 -12.83
C TYR A 116 15.67 -21.59 -13.91
N LYS A 117 14.65 -22.33 -13.51
CA LYS A 117 13.55 -22.74 -14.41
C LYS A 117 12.67 -21.56 -14.82
N THR A 118 12.68 -20.51 -14.01
CA THR A 118 11.95 -19.28 -14.22
C THR A 118 12.94 -18.13 -14.35
N LYS A 119 12.58 -16.93 -13.91
CA LYS A 119 13.47 -15.77 -13.90
C LYS A 119 14.48 -15.87 -12.77
N SER A 120 15.73 -15.46 -13.02
CA SER A 120 16.75 -15.29 -11.97
C SER A 120 16.26 -14.37 -10.83
N PRO A 121 16.62 -14.63 -9.58
CA PRO A 121 16.19 -13.81 -8.45
C PRO A 121 16.78 -12.40 -8.49
N SER A 122 16.07 -11.46 -7.86
CA SER A 122 16.59 -10.11 -7.60
C SER A 122 17.49 -10.14 -6.36
N ILE A 123 18.66 -9.50 -6.43
CA ILE A 123 19.65 -9.48 -5.35
C ILE A 123 19.93 -8.05 -4.92
N ARG A 124 19.85 -7.77 -3.63
CA ARG A 124 20.23 -6.49 -3.04
C ARG A 124 21.37 -6.74 -2.06
N ILE A 125 22.52 -6.15 -2.33
CA ILE A 125 23.70 -6.22 -1.47
C ILE A 125 23.83 -4.88 -0.77
N ILE A 126 23.84 -4.89 0.55
CA ILE A 126 23.97 -3.69 1.38
C ILE A 126 25.24 -3.82 2.20
N THR A 127 26.23 -2.95 1.98
CA THR A 127 27.47 -2.95 2.75
C THR A 127 27.55 -1.73 3.66
N ALA A 128 28.20 -1.89 4.80
CA ALA A 128 28.44 -0.81 5.75
C ALA A 128 29.75 -0.09 5.40
N MET A 129 29.72 1.23 5.29
CA MET A 129 30.91 2.04 4.94
C MET A 129 31.99 2.00 6.03
N ASP A 130 31.57 1.81 7.29
CA ASP A 130 32.45 1.72 8.45
C ASP A 130 32.75 0.25 8.86
N ASP A 131 32.47 -0.72 7.98
CA ASP A 131 32.88 -2.13 8.13
C ASP A 131 34.33 -2.33 7.68
N THR A 132 34.88 -3.56 7.85
CA THR A 132 36.23 -3.87 7.41
C THR A 132 36.40 -3.78 5.89
N ASP A 133 37.61 -3.46 5.43
CA ASP A 133 37.91 -3.35 3.99
C ASP A 133 37.65 -4.69 3.28
N GLU A 134 37.94 -5.81 3.92
CA GLU A 134 37.73 -7.14 3.38
C GLU A 134 36.25 -7.43 3.10
N ARG A 135 35.34 -7.03 4.03
CA ARG A 135 33.91 -7.24 3.84
C ARG A 135 33.33 -6.32 2.75
N ARG A 136 33.77 -5.07 2.73
CA ARG A 136 33.37 -4.14 1.66
C ARG A 136 33.80 -4.64 0.28
N SER A 137 35.08 -5.04 0.17
CA SER A 137 35.62 -5.59 -1.05
C SER A 137 34.92 -6.89 -1.45
N PHE A 138 34.55 -7.75 -0.48
CA PHE A 138 33.80 -8.95 -0.76
C PHE A 138 32.41 -8.66 -1.28
N GLY A 139 31.68 -7.69 -0.70
CA GLY A 139 30.39 -7.25 -1.20
C GLY A 139 30.47 -6.70 -2.62
N GLN A 140 31.50 -5.93 -2.95
CA GLN A 140 31.77 -5.44 -4.30
C GLN A 140 32.05 -6.60 -5.28
N ASN A 141 32.88 -7.55 -4.90
CA ASN A 141 33.18 -8.71 -5.74
C ASN A 141 31.94 -9.60 -5.99
N LEU A 142 31.07 -9.78 -5.00
CA LEU A 142 29.80 -10.46 -5.19
C LEU A 142 28.90 -9.71 -6.19
N TYR A 143 28.81 -8.38 -6.06
CA TYR A 143 28.06 -7.56 -7.01
C TYR A 143 28.58 -7.74 -8.45
N GLU A 144 29.89 -7.64 -8.64
CA GLU A 144 30.50 -7.82 -9.97
C GLU A 144 30.22 -9.21 -10.53
N THR A 145 30.36 -10.26 -9.70
CA THR A 145 30.08 -11.64 -10.11
C THR A 145 28.61 -11.83 -10.52
N PHE A 146 27.66 -11.31 -9.76
CA PHE A 146 26.24 -11.39 -10.11
C PHE A 146 25.90 -10.55 -11.33
N HIS A 147 26.49 -9.36 -11.46
CA HIS A 147 26.29 -8.49 -12.62
C HIS A 147 26.79 -9.13 -13.92
N GLU A 148 27.97 -9.73 -13.91
CA GLU A 148 28.53 -10.47 -15.06
C GLU A 148 27.65 -11.66 -15.48
N LYS A 149 26.95 -12.27 -14.52
CA LYS A 149 26.01 -13.38 -14.73
C LYS A 149 24.58 -12.91 -15.08
N HIS A 150 24.38 -11.61 -15.31
CA HIS A 150 23.11 -10.98 -15.67
C HIS A 150 21.99 -11.15 -14.64
N TYR A 151 22.31 -11.25 -13.35
CA TYR A 151 21.32 -11.13 -12.28
C TYR A 151 20.82 -9.69 -12.16
N ASP A 152 19.56 -9.53 -11.70
CA ASP A 152 19.06 -8.22 -11.24
C ASP A 152 19.69 -7.91 -9.88
N VAL A 153 20.87 -7.30 -9.89
CA VAL A 153 21.64 -7.00 -8.68
C VAL A 153 21.87 -5.51 -8.51
N LYS A 154 21.74 -5.03 -7.27
CA LYS A 154 22.14 -3.68 -6.86
C LYS A 154 23.03 -3.76 -5.62
N LEU A 155 24.03 -2.88 -5.57
CA LEU A 155 24.92 -2.70 -4.42
C LEU A 155 24.72 -1.29 -3.85
N ASN A 156 24.46 -1.21 -2.55
CA ASN A 156 24.30 0.03 -1.82
C ASN A 156 25.31 0.07 -0.66
N ASN A 157 26.08 1.15 -0.60
CA ASN A 157 27.01 1.41 0.49
C ASN A 157 26.37 2.39 1.48
N ILE A 158 26.06 1.92 2.69
CA ILE A 158 25.35 2.68 3.70
C ILE A 158 26.32 3.18 4.76
N LYS A 159 26.18 4.44 5.18
CA LYS A 159 26.97 5.00 6.29
C LYS A 159 26.51 4.37 7.61
N ALA A 160 27.14 3.28 7.97
CA ALA A 160 26.87 2.46 9.14
C ALA A 160 28.07 1.59 9.45
N ASP A 161 28.13 1.03 10.65
CA ASP A 161 29.03 -0.06 11.00
C ASP A 161 28.36 -1.43 10.71
N HIS A 162 29.12 -2.52 10.95
CA HIS A 162 28.66 -3.88 10.74
C HIS A 162 27.34 -4.22 11.43
N MET A 163 27.10 -3.69 12.64
CA MET A 163 25.91 -4.03 13.44
C MET A 163 24.72 -3.12 13.12
N SER A 164 24.97 -1.90 12.70
CA SER A 164 23.94 -0.90 12.41
C SER A 164 23.51 -0.88 10.93
N VAL A 165 24.12 -1.67 10.05
CA VAL A 165 23.81 -1.69 8.61
C VAL A 165 22.37 -2.10 8.32
N ILE A 166 21.77 -3.01 9.10
CA ILE A 166 20.36 -3.41 8.91
C ILE A 166 19.42 -2.24 9.21
N PRO A 167 19.45 -1.61 10.42
CA PRO A 167 18.56 -0.49 10.70
C PRO A 167 18.75 0.68 9.71
N ALA A 168 19.97 0.90 9.24
CA ALA A 168 20.27 1.99 8.31
C ALA A 168 19.82 1.71 6.86
N GLY A 169 19.88 0.46 6.40
CA GLY A 169 19.69 0.09 5.00
C GLY A 169 18.41 -0.68 4.67
N ILE A 170 17.64 -1.14 5.66
CA ILE A 170 16.48 -2.01 5.40
C ILE A 170 15.37 -1.33 4.59
N MET A 171 15.13 -0.04 4.81
CA MET A 171 14.14 0.71 4.06
C MET A 171 14.50 0.76 2.58
N GLU A 172 15.74 1.13 2.27
CA GLU A 172 16.26 1.21 0.90
C GLU A 172 16.29 -0.16 0.22
N ALA A 173 16.66 -1.21 0.95
CA ALA A 173 16.67 -2.57 0.42
C ALA A 173 15.27 -3.07 0.05
N LEU A 174 14.27 -2.84 0.91
CA LEU A 174 12.89 -3.24 0.66
C LEU A 174 12.27 -2.42 -0.48
N THR A 175 12.40 -1.08 -0.47
CA THR A 175 11.87 -0.25 -1.57
C THR A 175 12.57 -0.56 -2.89
N GLY A 176 13.89 -0.83 -2.86
CA GLY A 176 14.65 -1.20 -4.04
C GLY A 176 14.21 -2.51 -4.72
N LEU A 177 13.51 -3.41 -4.03
CA LEU A 177 12.91 -4.59 -4.65
C LEU A 177 11.67 -4.26 -5.49
N TYR A 178 10.99 -3.17 -5.16
CA TYR A 178 9.71 -2.78 -5.75
C TYR A 178 9.75 -1.46 -6.54
N ASP A 179 10.93 -0.87 -6.72
CA ASP A 179 11.13 0.47 -7.29
C ASP A 179 10.61 0.64 -8.73
N LYS A 180 10.53 -0.44 -9.51
CA LYS A 180 10.11 -0.36 -10.91
C LYS A 180 8.59 -0.40 -11.10
N TYR A 181 7.84 -1.09 -10.23
CA TYR A 181 6.50 -1.54 -10.59
C TYR A 181 5.45 -1.30 -9.51
N TYR A 182 5.86 -0.92 -8.30
CA TYR A 182 4.94 -0.88 -7.18
C TYR A 182 4.91 0.43 -6.40
N ASN A 183 5.75 1.39 -6.67
CA ASN A 183 5.76 2.66 -5.96
C ASN A 183 4.68 3.59 -6.54
N ILE A 184 3.75 4.06 -5.70
CA ILE A 184 2.65 4.95 -6.13
C ILE A 184 3.17 6.25 -6.75
N ASP A 185 4.24 6.83 -6.19
CA ASP A 185 4.86 8.04 -6.73
C ASP A 185 5.49 7.77 -8.11
N GLY A 186 6.11 6.59 -8.28
CA GLY A 186 6.62 6.14 -9.57
C GLY A 186 5.50 5.96 -10.61
N ILE A 187 4.33 5.47 -10.18
CA ILE A 187 3.16 5.35 -11.05
C ILE A 187 2.66 6.73 -11.49
N TYR A 188 2.57 7.71 -10.60
CA TYR A 188 2.21 9.08 -10.98
C TYR A 188 3.20 9.68 -11.98
N ASN A 189 4.50 9.49 -11.78
CA ASN A 189 5.53 9.92 -12.74
C ASN A 189 5.36 9.27 -14.12
N ILE A 190 5.02 7.98 -14.17
CA ILE A 190 4.73 7.28 -15.42
C ILE A 190 3.49 7.87 -16.10
N ILE A 191 2.43 8.08 -15.34
CA ILE A 191 1.17 8.66 -15.83
C ILE A 191 1.39 10.06 -16.40
N GLU A 192 2.19 10.89 -15.74
CA GLU A 192 2.49 12.26 -16.20
C GLU A 192 3.31 12.32 -17.47
N GLN A 193 4.21 11.36 -17.67
CA GLN A 193 5.16 11.33 -18.80
C GLN A 193 4.63 10.56 -20.01
N ALA A 194 3.58 9.77 -19.87
CA ALA A 194 3.10 8.91 -20.92
C ALA A 194 2.08 9.60 -21.84
N ASP A 195 2.27 9.42 -23.14
CA ASP A 195 1.36 9.87 -24.21
C ASP A 195 0.30 8.81 -24.57
N THR A 196 0.27 7.70 -23.83
CA THR A 196 -0.66 6.58 -24.05
C THR A 196 -1.89 6.67 -23.12
N SER A 197 -2.93 5.87 -23.40
CA SER A 197 -4.15 5.84 -22.59
C SER A 197 -3.90 5.33 -21.16
N LEU A 198 -4.68 5.81 -20.20
CA LEU A 198 -4.57 5.37 -18.80
C LEU A 198 -4.83 3.87 -18.64
N TRP A 199 -5.71 3.30 -19.47
CA TRP A 199 -5.93 1.85 -19.48
C TRP A 199 -4.69 1.08 -19.94
N GLU A 200 -3.98 1.57 -20.95
CA GLU A 200 -2.76 0.92 -21.45
C GLU A 200 -1.64 1.00 -20.40
N ILE A 201 -1.44 2.17 -19.79
CA ILE A 201 -0.49 2.35 -18.69
C ILE A 201 -0.81 1.38 -17.53
N PHE A 202 -2.07 1.37 -17.08
CA PHE A 202 -2.55 0.47 -16.04
C PHE A 202 -2.28 -1.00 -16.38
N SER A 203 -2.67 -1.43 -17.58
CA SER A 203 -2.53 -2.81 -18.02
C SER A 203 -1.08 -3.25 -18.04
N ASN A 204 -0.18 -2.41 -18.59
CA ASN A 204 1.25 -2.70 -18.67
C ASN A 204 1.89 -2.80 -17.28
N ILE A 205 1.57 -1.88 -16.37
CA ILE A 205 2.08 -1.90 -14.99
C ILE A 205 1.53 -3.13 -14.25
N ASN A 206 0.24 -3.42 -14.40
CA ASN A 206 -0.40 -4.55 -13.72
C ASN A 206 0.16 -5.89 -14.21
N GLU A 207 0.37 -6.05 -15.51
CA GLU A 207 1.00 -7.23 -16.09
C GLU A 207 2.46 -7.37 -15.65
N SER A 208 3.21 -6.26 -15.61
CA SER A 208 4.59 -6.25 -15.12
C SER A 208 4.67 -6.66 -13.66
N ASN A 209 3.78 -6.17 -12.80
CA ASN A 209 3.68 -6.58 -11.40
C ASN A 209 3.38 -8.08 -11.28
N LYS A 210 2.44 -8.58 -12.06
CA LYS A 210 2.08 -9.99 -12.08
C LYS A 210 3.26 -10.87 -12.49
N ASN A 211 4.00 -10.45 -13.52
CA ASN A 211 5.17 -11.18 -14.02
C ASN A 211 6.38 -11.10 -13.07
N CYS A 212 6.56 -9.98 -12.35
CA CYS A 212 7.70 -9.81 -11.44
C CYS A 212 7.43 -10.31 -10.02
N TYR A 213 6.23 -10.05 -9.50
CA TYR A 213 5.87 -10.28 -8.10
C TYR A 213 4.75 -11.30 -7.89
N ASN A 214 4.26 -11.89 -9.00
CA ASN A 214 3.08 -12.77 -9.02
C ASN A 214 1.87 -12.13 -8.31
N GLN A 215 1.73 -10.82 -8.44
CA GLN A 215 0.72 -10.02 -7.77
C GLN A 215 0.22 -8.91 -8.68
N GLU A 216 -1.09 -8.73 -8.73
CA GLU A 216 -1.72 -7.58 -9.38
C GLU A 216 -1.54 -6.31 -8.53
N LEU A 217 -1.75 -5.14 -9.13
CA LEU A 217 -1.79 -3.88 -8.40
C LEU A 217 -2.83 -3.94 -7.27
N PRO A 218 -2.55 -3.31 -6.12
CA PRO A 218 -3.51 -3.30 -5.02
C PRO A 218 -4.80 -2.59 -5.39
N ILE A 219 -5.89 -3.05 -4.78
CA ILE A 219 -7.16 -2.36 -4.86
C ILE A 219 -7.25 -1.45 -3.62
N SER A 220 -6.59 -0.29 -3.69
CA SER A 220 -6.66 0.75 -2.66
C SER A 220 -7.21 2.06 -3.23
N GLY A 221 -7.63 2.97 -2.36
CA GLY A 221 -8.11 4.29 -2.77
C GLY A 221 -7.07 5.07 -3.58
N SER A 222 -5.78 4.96 -3.25
CA SER A 222 -4.69 5.64 -3.95
C SER A 222 -4.56 5.19 -5.41
N TYR A 223 -4.60 3.87 -5.65
CA TYR A 223 -4.49 3.32 -7.02
C TYR A 223 -5.74 3.61 -7.85
N ILE A 224 -6.93 3.50 -7.25
CA ILE A 224 -8.18 3.89 -7.93
C ILE A 224 -8.12 5.36 -8.32
N SER A 225 -7.66 6.24 -7.43
CA SER A 225 -7.48 7.66 -7.73
C SER A 225 -6.44 7.89 -8.83
N ALA A 226 -5.27 7.27 -8.74
CA ALA A 226 -4.21 7.48 -9.72
C ALA A 226 -4.67 7.17 -11.15
N PHE A 227 -5.39 6.11 -11.36
CA PHE A 227 -5.82 5.71 -12.70
C PHE A 227 -7.20 6.22 -13.09
N LEU A 228 -8.25 5.93 -12.31
CA LEU A 228 -9.61 6.25 -12.70
C LEU A 228 -9.91 7.76 -12.58
N TRP A 229 -9.44 8.43 -11.52
CA TRP A 229 -9.60 9.87 -11.41
C TRP A 229 -8.84 10.62 -12.50
N THR A 230 -7.59 10.21 -12.82
CA THR A 230 -6.81 10.83 -13.89
C THR A 230 -7.45 10.58 -15.26
N ALA A 231 -8.03 9.39 -15.50
CA ALA A 231 -8.79 9.11 -16.72
C ALA A 231 -10.01 10.04 -16.85
N ILE A 232 -10.73 10.29 -15.74
CA ILE A 232 -11.84 11.25 -15.69
C ILE A 232 -11.35 12.67 -16.00
N GLN A 233 -10.24 13.10 -15.40
CA GLN A 233 -9.67 14.43 -15.66
C GLN A 233 -9.22 14.64 -17.10
N ARG A 234 -8.75 13.57 -17.77
CA ARG A 234 -8.34 13.58 -19.18
C ARG A 234 -9.48 13.34 -20.17
N ASP A 235 -10.71 13.13 -19.70
CA ASP A 235 -11.89 12.73 -20.50
C ASP A 235 -11.65 11.49 -21.39
N GLU A 236 -10.87 10.54 -20.88
CA GLU A 236 -10.54 9.29 -21.58
C GLU A 236 -11.68 8.25 -21.41
N LYS A 237 -12.76 8.36 -22.17
CA LYS A 237 -13.99 7.55 -22.02
C LYS A 237 -13.73 6.04 -22.01
N GLU A 238 -12.89 5.55 -22.93
CA GLU A 238 -12.56 4.12 -23.01
C GLU A 238 -11.80 3.63 -21.78
N SER A 239 -10.81 4.41 -21.30
CA SER A 239 -10.07 4.12 -20.08
C SER A 239 -10.98 4.13 -18.85
N ILE A 240 -11.90 5.10 -18.76
CA ILE A 240 -12.89 5.20 -17.68
C ILE A 240 -13.74 3.92 -17.62
N ASP A 241 -14.31 3.47 -18.73
CA ASP A 241 -15.18 2.29 -18.78
C ASP A 241 -14.43 1.01 -18.41
N LYS A 242 -13.21 0.83 -18.91
CA LYS A 242 -12.39 -0.34 -18.63
C LYS A 242 -11.90 -0.36 -17.17
N LEU A 243 -11.37 0.74 -16.66
CA LEU A 243 -10.92 0.88 -15.27
C LEU A 243 -12.08 0.72 -14.28
N ARG A 244 -13.24 1.36 -14.55
CA ARG A 244 -14.45 1.19 -13.76
C ARG A 244 -14.86 -0.27 -13.67
N THR A 245 -14.89 -0.96 -14.81
CA THR A 245 -15.26 -2.39 -14.87
C THR A 245 -14.27 -3.25 -14.09
N TYR A 246 -12.98 -3.01 -14.24
CA TYR A 246 -11.95 -3.72 -13.50
C TYR A 246 -12.10 -3.55 -11.99
N TYR A 247 -12.16 -2.29 -11.50
CA TYR A 247 -12.31 -2.01 -10.08
C TYR A 247 -13.64 -2.49 -9.50
N LYS A 248 -14.73 -2.38 -10.25
CA LYS A 248 -16.02 -2.93 -9.86
C LYS A 248 -15.92 -4.44 -9.58
N ASN A 249 -15.36 -5.19 -10.50
CA ASN A 249 -15.20 -6.65 -10.34
C ASN A 249 -14.28 -6.99 -9.17
N ALA A 250 -13.19 -6.26 -8.99
CA ALA A 250 -12.25 -6.46 -7.90
C ALA A 250 -12.87 -6.16 -6.52
N LEU A 251 -13.64 -5.08 -6.40
CA LEU A 251 -14.30 -4.67 -5.15
C LEU A 251 -15.54 -5.53 -4.80
N MET A 252 -16.15 -6.22 -5.77
CA MET A 252 -17.25 -7.14 -5.49
C MET A 252 -16.79 -8.44 -4.85
N ASN A 253 -15.60 -8.91 -5.17
CA ASN A 253 -15.14 -10.28 -4.86
C ASN A 253 -14.32 -10.40 -3.57
N LYS A 254 -14.03 -9.29 -2.85
CA LYS A 254 -13.20 -9.29 -1.64
C LYS A 254 -13.88 -8.54 -0.50
N GLU A 255 -13.49 -8.81 0.75
CA GLU A 255 -13.68 -7.87 1.85
C GLU A 255 -12.86 -6.62 1.50
N SER A 256 -13.56 -5.64 0.93
CA SER A 256 -12.92 -4.48 0.31
C SER A 256 -12.54 -3.47 1.38
N ASP A 257 -11.38 -2.86 1.23
CA ASP A 257 -10.99 -1.69 2.02
C ASP A 257 -12.09 -0.62 1.96
N PRO A 258 -12.64 -0.16 3.12
CA PRO A 258 -13.68 0.86 3.12
C PRO A 258 -13.26 2.15 2.42
N ASN A 259 -11.99 2.54 2.50
CA ASN A 259 -11.48 3.72 1.81
C ASN A 259 -11.56 3.56 0.28
N ALA A 260 -11.17 2.41 -0.24
CA ALA A 260 -11.28 2.11 -1.68
C ALA A 260 -12.74 2.19 -2.17
N LEU A 261 -13.69 1.70 -1.37
CA LEU A 261 -15.11 1.83 -1.65
C LEU A 261 -15.57 3.30 -1.62
N GLY A 262 -15.09 4.08 -0.66
CA GLY A 262 -15.39 5.51 -0.57
C GLY A 262 -14.90 6.29 -1.79
N VAL A 263 -13.66 6.07 -2.20
CA VAL A 263 -13.07 6.67 -3.40
C VAL A 263 -13.88 6.29 -4.65
N MET A 264 -14.20 5.01 -4.80
CA MET A 264 -15.01 4.55 -5.94
C MET A 264 -16.38 5.23 -5.97
N GLY A 265 -17.04 5.36 -4.81
CA GLY A 265 -18.32 6.04 -4.69
C GLY A 265 -18.26 7.52 -5.06
N ASP A 266 -17.22 8.24 -4.64
CA ASP A 266 -17.03 9.65 -5.01
C ASP A 266 -16.78 9.80 -6.53
N LEU A 267 -15.99 8.91 -7.13
CA LEU A 267 -15.74 8.92 -8.58
C LEU A 267 -17.00 8.59 -9.39
N MET A 268 -17.83 7.65 -8.92
CA MET A 268 -19.12 7.38 -9.56
C MET A 268 -20.07 8.57 -9.48
N ASN A 269 -20.09 9.31 -8.35
CA ASN A 269 -20.84 10.56 -8.26
C ASN A 269 -20.34 11.63 -9.25
N LYS A 270 -19.02 11.73 -9.49
CA LYS A 270 -18.45 12.66 -10.48
C LYS A 270 -18.81 12.28 -11.92
N LEU A 271 -19.03 11.02 -12.18
CA LEU A 271 -19.53 10.49 -13.46
C LEU A 271 -21.07 10.54 -13.57
N ASP A 272 -21.77 11.05 -12.56
CA ASP A 272 -23.23 11.09 -12.45
C ASP A 272 -23.90 9.69 -12.47
N LEU A 273 -23.15 8.67 -12.05
CA LEU A 273 -23.60 7.26 -11.88
C LEU A 273 -24.10 7.07 -10.44
N LEU A 274 -25.22 7.70 -10.12
CA LEU A 274 -25.68 7.91 -8.75
C LEU A 274 -26.02 6.62 -8.00
N GLU A 275 -26.61 5.62 -8.67
CA GLU A 275 -26.94 4.32 -8.07
C GLU A 275 -25.67 3.53 -7.71
N GLU A 276 -24.63 3.61 -8.54
CA GLU A 276 -23.34 3.00 -8.20
C GLU A 276 -22.65 3.76 -7.06
N ALA A 277 -22.75 5.10 -7.05
CA ALA A 277 -22.22 5.92 -5.96
C ALA A 277 -22.90 5.59 -4.62
N ASP A 278 -24.25 5.48 -4.60
CA ASP A 278 -25.03 5.05 -3.43
C ASP A 278 -24.56 3.69 -2.92
N TYR A 279 -24.43 2.70 -3.80
CA TYR A 279 -23.97 1.36 -3.48
C TYR A 279 -22.57 1.34 -2.81
N TYR A 280 -21.60 2.06 -3.38
CA TYR A 280 -20.25 2.06 -2.86
C TYR A 280 -20.12 2.84 -1.55
N LEU A 281 -20.76 4.01 -1.43
CA LEU A 281 -20.70 4.83 -0.22
C LEU A 281 -21.42 4.17 0.96
N GLU A 282 -22.53 3.49 0.74
CA GLU A 282 -23.21 2.72 1.78
C GLU A 282 -22.30 1.60 2.33
N ARG A 283 -21.65 0.83 1.43
CA ARG A 283 -20.69 -0.21 1.82
C ARG A 283 -19.44 0.35 2.48
N CYS A 284 -18.95 1.50 2.05
CA CYS A 284 -17.84 2.21 2.68
C CYS A 284 -18.15 2.48 4.17
N LEU A 285 -19.29 3.11 4.45
CA LEU A 285 -19.69 3.43 5.82
C LEU A 285 -19.96 2.16 6.67
N ALA A 286 -20.56 1.13 6.07
CA ALA A 286 -20.76 -0.16 6.73
C ALA A 286 -19.42 -0.85 7.05
N GLY A 287 -18.43 -0.77 6.16
CA GLY A 287 -17.09 -1.29 6.37
C GLY A 287 -16.37 -0.63 7.52
N TYR A 288 -16.33 0.71 7.58
CA TYR A 288 -15.75 1.44 8.69
C TYR A 288 -16.45 1.12 10.03
N LYS A 289 -17.77 0.95 10.03
CA LYS A 289 -18.51 0.53 11.23
C LYS A 289 -18.10 -0.87 11.68
N LYS A 290 -17.96 -1.84 10.76
CA LYS A 290 -17.49 -3.20 11.07
C LYS A 290 -16.09 -3.18 11.68
N LEU A 291 -15.20 -2.30 11.21
CA LEU A 291 -13.84 -2.12 11.71
C LEU A 291 -13.76 -1.30 13.00
N LYS A 292 -14.87 -0.74 13.50
CA LYS A 292 -14.92 0.21 14.65
C LYS A 292 -14.09 1.47 14.40
N GLN A 293 -13.99 1.90 13.15
CA GLN A 293 -13.25 3.08 12.68
C GLN A 293 -14.19 4.18 12.15
N GLU A 294 -15.37 4.32 12.73
CA GLU A 294 -16.38 5.28 12.27
C GLU A 294 -15.90 6.74 12.33
N HIS A 295 -14.87 7.04 13.12
CA HIS A 295 -14.21 8.35 13.18
C HIS A 295 -13.42 8.72 11.91
N GLU A 296 -13.23 7.79 10.97
CA GLU A 296 -12.61 8.04 9.65
C GLU A 296 -13.63 8.43 8.56
N THR A 297 -14.92 8.52 8.91
CA THR A 297 -16.00 8.63 7.91
C THR A 297 -16.50 10.03 7.61
N LEU A 298 -15.93 11.10 8.22
CA LEU A 298 -16.43 12.48 8.07
C LEU A 298 -16.56 12.90 6.60
N TYR A 299 -15.51 12.71 5.82
CA TYR A 299 -15.49 13.04 4.39
C TYR A 299 -16.55 12.26 3.60
N TRP A 300 -16.62 10.95 3.81
CA TRP A 300 -17.55 10.08 3.08
C TRP A 300 -19.01 10.36 3.44
N ARG A 301 -19.31 10.68 4.72
CA ARG A 301 -20.64 11.11 5.15
C ARG A 301 -21.06 12.41 4.47
N ARG A 302 -20.14 13.38 4.35
CA ARG A 302 -20.40 14.65 3.63
C ARG A 302 -20.71 14.37 2.16
N VAL A 303 -19.85 13.66 1.45
CA VAL A 303 -20.03 13.35 0.02
C VAL A 303 -21.36 12.64 -0.20
N TYR A 304 -21.66 11.65 0.60
CA TYR A 304 -22.86 10.87 0.47
C TYR A 304 -24.12 11.70 0.74
N ALA A 305 -24.16 12.44 1.85
CA ALA A 305 -25.32 13.19 2.29
C ALA A 305 -25.62 14.44 1.43
N LEU A 306 -24.59 15.07 0.87
CA LEU A 306 -24.77 16.33 0.12
C LEU A 306 -24.73 16.16 -1.39
N ASN A 307 -23.98 15.18 -1.92
CA ASN A 307 -23.76 15.10 -3.35
C ASN A 307 -24.50 13.94 -4.02
N VAL A 308 -24.81 12.84 -3.30
CA VAL A 308 -25.46 11.66 -3.88
C VAL A 308 -26.89 11.52 -3.48
N LEU A 309 -27.18 11.41 -2.19
CA LEU A 309 -28.54 11.16 -1.69
C LEU A 309 -29.57 12.24 -2.12
N PRO A 310 -29.25 13.56 -2.15
CA PRO A 310 -30.18 14.58 -2.63
C PRO A 310 -30.52 14.41 -4.11
N LYS A 311 -29.54 14.08 -4.96
CA LYS A 311 -29.76 13.84 -6.38
C LYS A 311 -30.69 12.63 -6.64
N LEU A 312 -30.67 11.64 -5.71
CA LEU A 312 -31.57 10.49 -5.70
C LEU A 312 -32.92 10.78 -5.01
N GLY A 313 -33.16 12.01 -4.54
CA GLY A 313 -34.37 12.38 -3.79
C GLY A 313 -34.44 11.80 -2.38
N GLN A 314 -33.35 11.23 -1.85
CA GLN A 314 -33.28 10.53 -0.57
C GLN A 314 -32.94 11.49 0.61
N TYR A 315 -33.61 12.63 0.69
CA TYR A 315 -33.35 13.68 1.68
C TYR A 315 -33.44 13.21 3.14
N LYS A 316 -34.40 12.32 3.45
CA LYS A 316 -34.54 11.75 4.78
C LYS A 316 -33.36 10.90 5.19
N LYS A 317 -32.83 10.08 4.27
CA LYS A 317 -31.61 9.26 4.49
C LYS A 317 -30.40 10.17 4.72
N ALA A 318 -30.25 11.21 3.88
CA ALA A 318 -29.20 12.21 4.01
C ALA A 318 -29.21 12.92 5.37
N TRP A 319 -30.38 13.41 5.78
CA TRP A 319 -30.54 14.06 7.10
C TRP A 319 -30.14 13.12 8.24
N LYS A 320 -30.65 11.90 8.24
CA LYS A 320 -30.34 10.90 9.28
C LYS A 320 -28.84 10.59 9.32
N LEU A 321 -28.18 10.47 8.18
CA LEU A 321 -26.75 10.22 8.07
C LEU A 321 -25.92 11.34 8.73
N LEU A 322 -26.33 12.59 8.59
CA LEU A 322 -25.70 13.74 9.23
C LEU A 322 -25.99 13.80 10.74
N GLU A 323 -27.19 13.40 11.19
CA GLU A 323 -27.50 13.25 12.61
C GLU A 323 -26.64 12.17 13.29
N GLU A 324 -26.41 11.06 12.61
CA GLU A 324 -25.48 10.03 13.08
C GLU A 324 -24.05 10.57 13.18
N GLY A 325 -23.63 11.40 12.21
CA GLY A 325 -22.33 12.07 12.23
C GLY A 325 -22.12 12.92 13.50
N LYS A 326 -23.11 13.68 13.95
CA LYS A 326 -23.03 14.45 15.19
C LYS A 326 -22.78 13.60 16.43
N LYS A 327 -23.25 12.36 16.44
CA LYS A 327 -23.03 11.41 17.55
C LYS A 327 -21.64 10.81 17.53
N ILE A 328 -21.11 10.55 16.34
CA ILE A 328 -19.78 9.97 16.13
C ILE A 328 -18.68 11.03 16.39
N TYR A 329 -18.96 12.28 16.02
CA TYR A 329 -18.04 13.40 16.14
C TYR A 329 -18.63 14.49 17.05
N PRO A 330 -18.66 14.26 18.38
CA PRO A 330 -19.30 15.19 19.31
C PRO A 330 -18.63 16.58 19.36
N ASP A 331 -17.33 16.65 19.11
CA ASP A 331 -16.57 17.91 19.07
C ASP A 331 -16.78 18.69 17.77
N ASP A 332 -17.12 18.00 16.68
CA ASP A 332 -17.36 18.56 15.35
C ASP A 332 -18.86 18.70 15.00
N LYS A 333 -19.75 18.72 15.98
CA LYS A 333 -21.20 18.83 15.76
C LYS A 333 -21.59 20.01 14.85
N ALA A 334 -20.85 21.11 14.95
CA ALA A 334 -21.14 22.30 14.17
C ALA A 334 -20.97 22.09 12.66
N ILE A 335 -20.00 21.25 12.24
CA ILE A 335 -19.82 20.96 10.80
C ILE A 335 -20.97 20.13 10.25
N PHE A 336 -21.47 19.14 11.01
CA PHE A 336 -22.64 18.36 10.58
C PHE A 336 -23.93 19.20 10.61
N SER A 337 -24.04 20.15 11.52
CA SER A 337 -25.15 21.11 11.53
C SER A 337 -25.09 22.04 10.31
N TYR A 338 -23.91 22.49 9.91
CA TYR A 338 -23.71 23.22 8.66
C TYR A 338 -24.18 22.39 7.46
N TYR A 339 -23.77 21.12 7.36
CA TYR A 339 -24.18 20.24 6.27
C TYR A 339 -25.70 19.99 6.24
N GLN A 340 -26.37 19.91 7.40
CA GLN A 340 -27.82 19.85 7.47
C GLN A 340 -28.48 21.14 6.98
N GLY A 341 -27.90 22.28 7.33
CA GLY A 341 -28.35 23.58 6.80
C GLY A 341 -28.25 23.66 5.30
N VAL A 342 -27.10 23.25 4.73
CA VAL A 342 -26.86 23.15 3.28
C VAL A 342 -27.90 22.23 2.61
N LEU A 343 -28.03 21.01 3.12
CA LEU A 343 -29.01 20.02 2.60
C LEU A 343 -30.42 20.60 2.55
N SER A 344 -30.84 21.26 3.61
CA SER A 344 -32.19 21.80 3.75
C SER A 344 -32.46 22.96 2.80
N ILE A 345 -31.55 23.95 2.80
CA ILE A 345 -31.76 25.20 2.05
C ILE A 345 -31.61 24.99 0.56
N GLU A 346 -30.63 24.18 0.15
CA GLU A 346 -30.40 23.94 -1.28
C GLU A 346 -31.46 23.03 -1.92
N ASN A 347 -32.08 22.14 -1.14
CA ASN A 347 -33.04 21.17 -1.65
C ASN A 347 -34.49 21.43 -1.22
N ASN A 348 -34.79 22.58 -0.62
CA ASN A 348 -36.10 22.92 -0.12
C ASN A 348 -36.70 21.85 0.82
N TYR A 349 -35.87 21.27 1.72
CA TYR A 349 -36.26 20.18 2.59
C TYR A 349 -36.04 20.55 4.07
N LEU A 350 -37.08 20.47 4.90
CA LEU A 350 -37.04 20.80 6.33
C LEU A 350 -36.39 22.18 6.62
N ILE A 351 -36.77 23.21 5.85
CA ILE A 351 -36.08 24.52 5.86
C ILE A 351 -35.97 25.13 7.25
N LYS A 352 -37.06 25.09 8.07
CA LYS A 352 -37.04 25.63 9.44
C LYS A 352 -35.94 24.99 10.27
N GLN A 353 -35.86 23.65 10.25
CA GLN A 353 -34.83 22.91 10.96
C GLN A 353 -33.44 23.22 10.39
N GLY A 354 -33.31 23.30 9.07
CA GLY A 354 -32.05 23.68 8.41
C GLY A 354 -31.51 25.04 8.82
N ILE A 355 -32.40 26.03 8.96
CA ILE A 355 -32.06 27.37 9.47
C ILE A 355 -31.54 27.31 10.91
N GLU A 356 -32.20 26.53 11.78
CA GLU A 356 -31.76 26.34 13.15
C GLU A 356 -30.36 25.71 13.22
N GLN A 357 -30.14 24.67 12.41
CA GLN A 357 -28.83 24.00 12.31
C GLN A 357 -27.75 24.95 11.78
N MET A 358 -28.07 25.75 10.77
CA MET A 358 -27.14 26.74 10.21
C MET A 358 -26.77 27.83 11.23
N ARG A 359 -27.74 28.34 12.00
CA ARG A 359 -27.50 29.29 13.10
C ARG A 359 -26.54 28.70 14.16
N PHE A 360 -26.77 27.45 14.55
CA PHE A 360 -25.87 26.75 15.47
C PHE A 360 -24.46 26.60 14.88
N ALA A 361 -24.34 26.24 13.61
CA ALA A 361 -23.04 26.13 12.95
C ALA A 361 -22.27 27.47 12.95
N ILE A 362 -22.92 28.56 12.58
CA ILE A 362 -22.31 29.90 12.52
C ILE A 362 -21.90 30.41 13.92
N SER A 363 -22.59 30.03 14.97
CA SER A 363 -22.19 30.34 16.36
C SER A 363 -20.90 29.64 16.80
N ASN A 364 -20.35 28.71 15.98
CA ASN A 364 -19.11 27.97 16.22
C ASN A 364 -18.09 28.17 15.09
N PRO A 365 -17.65 29.40 14.81
CA PRO A 365 -16.88 29.74 13.62
C PRO A 365 -15.51 29.08 13.57
N VAL A 366 -14.91 28.75 14.74
CA VAL A 366 -13.62 28.05 14.81
C VAL A 366 -13.73 26.64 14.23
N ILE A 367 -14.79 25.90 14.58
CA ILE A 367 -15.03 24.55 14.07
C ILE A 367 -15.26 24.57 12.56
N LEU A 368 -16.02 25.56 12.04
CA LEU A 368 -16.24 25.71 10.61
C LEU A 368 -14.92 25.96 9.88
N LYS A 369 -14.09 26.89 10.34
CA LYS A 369 -12.79 27.19 9.74
C LYS A 369 -11.84 26.00 9.76
N ASN A 370 -11.79 25.26 10.87
CA ASN A 370 -10.96 24.03 10.97
C ASN A 370 -11.39 22.96 9.96
N ASN A 371 -12.64 22.99 9.51
CA ASN A 371 -13.18 22.09 8.48
C ASN A 371 -13.28 22.77 7.09
N PHE A 372 -12.50 23.82 6.85
CA PHE A 372 -12.43 24.55 5.58
C PHE A 372 -13.77 25.15 5.13
N VAL A 373 -14.66 25.48 6.05
CA VAL A 373 -15.93 26.16 5.78
C VAL A 373 -15.79 27.65 6.13
N ASP A 374 -16.06 28.49 5.14
CA ASP A 374 -16.11 29.95 5.32
C ASP A 374 -17.39 30.35 6.08
N PRO A 375 -17.28 30.95 7.28
CA PRO A 375 -18.45 31.40 8.04
C PRO A 375 -19.27 32.48 7.34
N GLU A 376 -18.67 33.30 6.48
CA GLU A 376 -19.39 34.35 5.71
C GLU A 376 -20.32 33.71 4.69
N LYS A 377 -19.82 32.71 3.92
CA LYS A 377 -20.65 31.93 3.00
C LYS A 377 -21.78 31.18 3.71
N ALA A 378 -21.49 30.66 4.90
CA ALA A 378 -22.53 30.04 5.72
C ALA A 378 -23.62 31.07 6.12
N GLY A 379 -23.22 32.32 6.42
CA GLY A 379 -24.14 33.44 6.69
C GLY A 379 -24.99 33.83 5.51
N GLU A 380 -24.42 33.85 4.31
CA GLU A 380 -25.16 34.10 3.06
C GLU A 380 -26.23 33.04 2.80
N LEU A 381 -25.85 31.75 2.99
CA LEU A 381 -26.78 30.63 2.82
C LEU A 381 -27.91 30.69 3.87
N LEU A 382 -27.63 31.10 5.11
CA LEU A 382 -28.63 31.31 6.14
C LEU A 382 -29.65 32.40 5.70
N LYS A 383 -29.18 33.55 5.16
CA LYS A 383 -30.06 34.60 4.64
C LYS A 383 -30.98 34.08 3.55
N LYS A 384 -30.41 33.30 2.59
CA LYS A 384 -31.22 32.63 1.54
C LYS A 384 -32.32 31.76 2.15
N GLY A 385 -31.98 30.92 3.13
CA GLY A 385 -32.96 30.04 3.81
C GLY A 385 -34.09 30.83 4.50
N ILE A 386 -33.78 31.97 5.14
CA ILE A 386 -34.77 32.83 5.79
C ILE A 386 -35.76 33.39 4.75
N LEU A 387 -35.26 33.91 3.62
CA LEU A 387 -36.08 34.42 2.52
C LEU A 387 -37.00 33.37 1.88
N MET A 388 -36.69 32.07 2.00
CA MET A 388 -37.54 30.96 1.52
C MET A 388 -38.74 30.70 2.44
N LEU A 389 -38.79 31.28 3.65
CA LEU A 389 -39.90 31.14 4.58
C LEU A 389 -40.86 32.35 4.59
N GLU A 390 -40.41 33.48 4.02
CA GLU A 390 -41.23 34.67 3.78
C GLU A 390 -42.07 34.51 2.51
#